data_ee53352c3b9066841587fdbae86839de
#
_entry.id   ee53352c3b9066841587fdbae86839de
#
_cell.length_a   1.000
_cell.length_b   1.000
_cell.length_c   1.000
_cell.angle_alpha   90.00
_cell.angle_beta   90.00
_cell.angle_gamma   90.00
#
_symmetry.space_group_name_H-M   'P 1'
#
loop_
_entity.id
_entity.type
_entity.pdbx_description
1 polymer ?
#
loop_
_entity_poly.entity_id
_entity_poly.type
_entity_poly.pdbx_seq_one_letter_code
_entity_poly.pdbx_strand_id
1 'polypeptide(L)'
;MTYIVKPSLHHPSLTRNKVGYTRRDYEGKVSTLCAGCGHDSISAAIVQACWALDIAPHRVAKLSGIGCSSKTPDYFLGASHGFNTVHGRMPSVLTGANLANRELLYLGVSGDGDSASIGLGQFAHVMRRGVRMVYIVENNGVYGLTKGQFSATADRGSKSKKGAVNNDNPVDLVSMAMQLGATYVARGFSGDKGQLVPLIEGAIRHGGAAFIDVISPCVAFNNHAGSTRSYDHVREHNDAVSRIDFIDLAPEIHADPLPGDVILLPQPDGSRMRLRKLHADHDPTNRITAMNHVQSLQALGEVVTGLLYIDPQAGDLHAALNTVNRPLNTLNAAQLCPGSAALDKLNASLR
;
A
#
# COMPACT_ATOMS: atom_id res chain seq x y z
N MET A 1 19.41 8.18 -22.47
CA MET A 1 18.06 8.16 -21.87
C MET A 1 17.52 9.57 -21.86
N THR A 2 16.39 9.80 -22.52
CA THR A 2 15.74 11.11 -22.55
C THR A 2 14.99 11.27 -21.23
N TYR A 3 15.47 12.13 -20.35
CA TYR A 3 14.74 12.49 -19.13
C TYR A 3 13.67 13.52 -19.48
N ILE A 4 12.41 13.13 -19.39
CA ILE A 4 11.30 14.08 -19.47
C ILE A 4 11.15 14.68 -18.08
N VAL A 5 11.54 15.95 -17.95
CA VAL A 5 11.37 16.71 -16.70
C VAL A 5 10.12 17.56 -16.83
N LYS A 6 9.23 17.48 -15.85
CA LYS A 6 8.06 18.37 -15.78
C LYS A 6 8.54 19.81 -15.55
N PRO A 7 7.92 20.81 -16.19
CA PRO A 7 8.24 22.21 -15.91
C PRO A 7 8.03 22.54 -14.44
N SER A 8 8.98 23.22 -13.81
CA SER A 8 8.93 23.65 -12.41
C SER A 8 8.12 24.92 -12.18
N LEU A 9 7.35 25.37 -13.16
CA LEU A 9 6.54 26.57 -13.08
C LEU A 9 5.40 26.39 -12.09
N HIS A 10 5.43 27.15 -11.00
CA HIS A 10 4.37 27.22 -10.00
C HIS A 10 3.55 28.49 -10.19
N HIS A 11 2.26 28.34 -10.49
CA HIS A 11 1.37 29.49 -10.51
C HIS A 11 1.25 30.05 -9.09
N PRO A 12 1.32 31.38 -8.88
CA PRO A 12 1.27 31.98 -7.55
C PRO A 12 0.00 31.65 -6.73
N SER A 13 -1.11 31.34 -7.41
CA SER A 13 -2.39 30.97 -6.77
C SER A 13 -2.49 29.49 -6.33
N LEU A 14 -1.45 28.68 -6.56
CA LEU A 14 -1.48 27.28 -6.11
C LEU A 14 -1.43 27.23 -4.58
N THR A 15 -2.39 26.53 -4.00
CA THR A 15 -2.47 26.30 -2.56
C THR A 15 -1.21 25.59 -2.06
N ARG A 16 -0.62 26.11 -0.99
CA ARG A 16 0.51 25.51 -0.29
C ARG A 16 0.04 24.87 1.02
N ASN A 17 0.66 23.75 1.35
CA ASN A 17 0.46 23.13 2.65
C ASN A 17 1.30 23.81 3.74
N LYS A 18 1.24 23.33 5.00
CA LYS A 18 1.92 23.95 6.14
C LYS A 18 3.45 23.95 6.04
N VAL A 19 4.04 23.04 5.30
CA VAL A 19 5.49 23.04 5.03
C VAL A 19 5.89 23.86 3.80
N GLY A 20 4.93 24.60 3.21
CA GLY A 20 5.17 25.54 2.13
C GLY A 20 5.21 24.96 0.73
N TYR A 21 4.90 23.67 0.56
CA TYR A 21 4.89 22.99 -0.71
C TYR A 21 3.50 23.03 -1.38
N THR A 22 3.48 23.18 -2.70
CA THR A 22 2.29 22.95 -3.52
C THR A 22 2.14 21.45 -3.80
N ARG A 23 0.96 21.00 -4.22
CA ARG A 23 0.75 19.60 -4.61
C ARG A 23 1.73 19.15 -5.72
N ARG A 24 2.14 20.05 -6.62
CA ARG A 24 3.11 19.76 -7.69
C ARG A 24 4.49 19.40 -7.17
N ASP A 25 4.89 19.90 -6.02
CA ASP A 25 6.18 19.57 -5.41
C ASP A 25 6.25 18.10 -4.95
N TYR A 26 5.09 17.45 -4.85
CA TYR A 26 4.97 16.01 -4.54
C TYR A 26 4.90 15.14 -5.79
N GLU A 27 4.85 15.71 -6.98
CA GLU A 27 4.87 14.93 -8.22
C GLU A 27 6.29 14.43 -8.51
N GLY A 28 6.37 13.36 -9.30
CA GLY A 28 7.60 12.84 -9.84
C GLY A 28 7.70 13.05 -11.35
N LYS A 29 8.33 12.10 -12.04
CA LYS A 29 8.44 12.08 -13.51
C LYS A 29 7.06 11.88 -14.16
N VAL A 30 7.00 12.17 -15.46
CA VAL A 30 5.83 11.83 -16.27
C VAL A 30 5.70 10.30 -16.35
N SER A 31 4.47 9.81 -16.12
CA SER A 31 4.19 8.37 -16.19
C SER A 31 4.45 7.80 -17.59
N THR A 32 5.03 6.61 -17.62
CA THR A 32 5.22 5.80 -18.84
C THR A 32 4.37 4.52 -18.82
N LEU A 33 3.37 4.46 -17.93
CA LEU A 33 2.39 3.39 -17.89
C LEU A 33 1.39 3.50 -19.05
N CYS A 34 0.60 2.46 -19.24
CA CYS A 34 -0.48 2.46 -20.23
C CYS A 34 -1.54 3.50 -19.86
N ALA A 35 -2.12 4.18 -20.85
CA ALA A 35 -3.22 5.11 -20.62
C ALA A 35 -4.40 4.39 -19.94
N GLY A 36 -4.90 4.96 -18.84
CA GLY A 36 -5.97 4.35 -18.03
C GLY A 36 -5.52 3.25 -17.08
N CYS A 37 -4.22 3.02 -16.91
CA CYS A 37 -3.69 2.08 -15.93
C CYS A 37 -4.05 2.52 -14.50
N GLY A 38 -4.57 1.58 -13.69
CA GLY A 38 -4.94 1.87 -12.31
C GLY A 38 -3.78 2.35 -11.43
N HIS A 39 -2.55 1.97 -11.73
CA HIS A 39 -1.35 2.37 -10.98
C HIS A 39 -1.12 3.89 -10.99
N ASP A 40 -1.49 4.59 -12.07
CA ASP A 40 -1.39 6.07 -12.12
C ASP A 40 -2.32 6.74 -11.09
N SER A 41 -3.51 6.16 -10.88
CA SER A 41 -4.44 6.63 -9.86
C SER A 41 -3.89 6.47 -8.45
N ILE A 42 -3.17 5.36 -8.21
CA ILE A 42 -2.52 5.09 -6.91
C ILE A 42 -1.39 6.09 -6.67
N SER A 43 -0.56 6.34 -7.68
CA SER A 43 0.49 7.38 -7.60
C SER A 43 -0.08 8.75 -7.25
N ALA A 44 -1.20 9.14 -7.88
CA ALA A 44 -1.89 10.39 -7.60
C ALA A 44 -2.50 10.44 -6.18
N ALA A 45 -2.99 9.31 -5.67
CA ALA A 45 -3.51 9.21 -4.30
C ALA A 45 -2.39 9.35 -3.25
N ILE A 46 -1.21 8.75 -3.50
CA ILE A 46 -0.02 8.91 -2.63
C ILE A 46 0.43 10.39 -2.60
N VAL A 47 0.48 11.05 -3.75
CA VAL A 47 0.79 12.50 -3.84
C VAL A 47 -0.17 13.31 -2.99
N GLN A 48 -1.47 13.04 -3.10
CA GLN A 48 -2.49 13.77 -2.34
C GLN A 48 -2.38 13.53 -0.85
N ALA A 49 -2.24 12.28 -0.40
CA ALA A 49 -2.11 11.92 1.00
C ALA A 49 -0.86 12.56 1.63
N CYS A 50 0.30 12.48 0.98
CA CYS A 50 1.52 13.09 1.51
C CYS A 50 1.46 14.61 1.56
N TRP A 51 0.81 15.26 0.58
CA TRP A 51 0.60 16.70 0.57
C TRP A 51 -0.36 17.14 1.68
N ALA A 52 -1.46 16.44 1.87
CA ALA A 52 -2.47 16.72 2.90
C ALA A 52 -1.92 16.53 4.33
N LEU A 53 -0.98 15.58 4.49
CA LEU A 53 -0.31 15.31 5.77
C LEU A 53 0.93 16.20 6.02
N ASP A 54 1.20 17.20 5.18
CA ASP A 54 2.33 18.11 5.32
C ASP A 54 3.71 17.40 5.35
N ILE A 55 3.84 16.22 4.71
CA ILE A 55 5.07 15.43 4.73
C ILE A 55 6.07 16.00 3.74
N ALA A 56 7.20 16.51 4.21
CA ALA A 56 8.26 16.98 3.32
C ALA A 56 8.84 15.81 2.50
N PRO A 57 8.94 15.91 1.14
CA PRO A 57 9.38 14.80 0.30
C PRO A 57 10.72 14.17 0.69
N HIS A 58 11.69 14.95 1.15
CA HIS A 58 13.00 14.47 1.60
C HIS A 58 12.95 13.65 2.91
N ARG A 59 11.80 13.64 3.60
CA ARG A 59 11.56 12.80 4.78
C ARG A 59 10.99 11.42 4.43
N VAL A 60 10.89 11.11 3.14
CA VAL A 60 10.33 9.85 2.64
C VAL A 60 11.41 9.02 1.95
N ALA A 61 11.43 7.73 2.24
CA ALA A 61 12.14 6.71 1.50
C ALA A 61 11.10 5.81 0.80
N LYS A 62 11.15 5.77 -0.52
CA LYS A 62 10.26 4.95 -1.35
C LYS A 62 11.03 3.80 -1.98
N LEU A 63 10.43 2.61 -1.92
CA LEU A 63 11.06 1.38 -2.39
C LEU A 63 10.12 0.64 -3.35
N SER A 64 10.70 -0.05 -4.31
CA SER A 64 9.97 -0.92 -5.23
C SER A 64 10.75 -2.19 -5.59
N GLY A 65 10.03 -3.20 -6.09
CA GLY A 65 10.61 -4.40 -6.67
C GLY A 65 10.72 -4.31 -8.20
N ILE A 66 10.19 -5.30 -8.93
CA ILE A 66 10.20 -5.38 -10.39
C ILE A 66 8.77 -5.59 -10.92
N GLY A 67 8.45 -4.95 -12.04
CA GLY A 67 7.14 -5.01 -12.70
C GLY A 67 6.67 -3.63 -13.16
N CYS A 68 5.42 -3.52 -13.63
CA CYS A 68 4.82 -2.22 -13.98
C CYS A 68 4.72 -1.31 -12.75
N SER A 69 4.30 -1.85 -11.61
CA SER A 69 4.24 -1.18 -10.32
C SER A 69 5.58 -0.63 -9.82
N SER A 70 6.69 -1.23 -10.23
CA SER A 70 8.03 -0.76 -9.85
C SER A 70 8.42 0.56 -10.48
N LYS A 71 7.67 1.02 -11.48
CA LYS A 71 7.85 2.35 -12.09
C LYS A 71 7.15 3.44 -11.30
N THR A 72 6.09 3.12 -10.55
CA THR A 72 5.23 4.11 -9.91
C THR A 72 5.96 4.98 -8.88
N PRO A 73 6.97 4.50 -8.12
CA PRO A 73 7.77 5.39 -7.26
C PRO A 73 8.49 6.52 -7.99
N ASP A 74 8.75 6.40 -9.30
CA ASP A 74 9.31 7.50 -10.09
C ASP A 74 8.29 8.62 -10.38
N TYR A 75 6.98 8.36 -10.23
CA TYR A 75 5.90 9.28 -10.61
C TYR A 75 5.38 10.12 -9.45
N PHE A 76 5.81 9.86 -8.22
CA PHE A 76 5.49 10.65 -7.04
C PHE A 76 6.74 10.98 -6.22
N LEU A 77 6.66 12.04 -5.41
CA LEU A 77 7.70 12.47 -4.46
C LEU A 77 9.11 12.51 -5.11
N GLY A 78 9.27 13.28 -6.19
CA GLY A 78 10.54 13.33 -6.95
C GLY A 78 11.76 13.72 -6.12
N ALA A 79 11.57 14.48 -5.02
CA ALA A 79 12.63 14.92 -4.11
C ALA A 79 12.81 13.99 -2.88
N SER A 80 12.30 12.75 -2.92
CA SER A 80 12.49 11.75 -1.88
C SER A 80 13.66 10.80 -2.16
N HIS A 81 14.03 9.99 -1.18
CA HIS A 81 14.96 8.88 -1.37
C HIS A 81 14.28 7.74 -2.14
N GLY A 82 14.97 7.10 -3.07
CA GLY A 82 14.40 6.03 -3.89
C GLY A 82 15.32 4.82 -3.99
N PHE A 83 14.75 3.61 -3.82
CA PHE A 83 15.43 2.34 -3.97
C PHE A 83 14.61 1.44 -4.89
N ASN A 84 15.19 1.01 -6.02
CA ASN A 84 14.63 -0.07 -6.82
C ASN A 84 15.41 -1.34 -6.50
N THR A 85 14.71 -2.44 -6.20
CA THR A 85 15.30 -3.66 -5.69
C THR A 85 15.16 -4.82 -6.68
N VAL A 86 15.85 -5.92 -6.42
CA VAL A 86 15.64 -7.17 -7.13
C VAL A 86 14.22 -7.68 -6.91
N HIS A 87 13.70 -8.41 -7.88
CA HIS A 87 12.32 -8.94 -7.90
C HIS A 87 11.96 -9.68 -6.60
N GLY A 88 10.89 -9.25 -5.95
CA GLY A 88 10.40 -9.80 -4.69
C GLY A 88 11.25 -9.46 -3.45
N ARG A 89 12.25 -8.57 -3.55
CA ARG A 89 13.17 -8.26 -2.45
C ARG A 89 12.98 -6.88 -1.82
N MET A 90 11.99 -6.11 -2.27
CA MET A 90 11.68 -4.80 -1.69
C MET A 90 11.54 -4.85 -0.16
N PRO A 91 10.80 -5.80 0.44
CA PRO A 91 10.62 -5.83 1.90
C PRO A 91 11.93 -6.06 2.69
N SER A 92 12.87 -6.80 2.11
CA SER A 92 14.18 -7.03 2.76
C SER A 92 15.04 -5.78 2.77
N VAL A 93 15.13 -5.08 1.63
CA VAL A 93 15.88 -3.82 1.52
C VAL A 93 15.23 -2.74 2.39
N LEU A 94 13.90 -2.67 2.38
CA LEU A 94 13.14 -1.75 3.23
C LEU A 94 13.44 -2.01 4.72
N THR A 95 13.47 -3.26 5.16
CA THR A 95 13.82 -3.61 6.54
C THR A 95 15.19 -3.06 6.93
N GLY A 96 16.21 -3.26 6.08
CA GLY A 96 17.57 -2.76 6.33
C GLY A 96 17.63 -1.23 6.35
N ALA A 97 16.98 -0.57 5.39
CA ALA A 97 16.93 0.89 5.32
C ALA A 97 16.20 1.50 6.54
N ASN A 98 15.08 0.89 6.96
CA ASN A 98 14.34 1.29 8.14
C ASN A 98 15.17 1.16 9.43
N LEU A 99 15.87 0.04 9.62
CA LEU A 99 16.77 -0.16 10.76
C LEU A 99 17.94 0.84 10.76
N ALA A 100 18.42 1.23 9.58
CA ALA A 100 19.50 2.20 9.46
C ALA A 100 19.06 3.64 9.76
N ASN A 101 17.81 4.00 9.46
CA ASN A 101 17.27 5.33 9.72
C ASN A 101 15.76 5.28 10.01
N ARG A 102 15.39 5.26 11.28
CA ARG A 102 13.98 5.24 11.72
C ARG A 102 13.24 6.57 11.58
N GLU A 103 13.95 7.65 11.23
CA GLU A 103 13.34 8.99 11.13
C GLU A 103 12.60 9.22 9.82
N LEU A 104 12.82 8.38 8.80
CA LEU A 104 12.14 8.48 7.51
C LEU A 104 10.79 7.75 7.53
N LEU A 105 9.86 8.27 6.73
CA LEU A 105 8.66 7.53 6.34
C LEU A 105 9.03 6.56 5.21
N TYR A 106 8.72 5.28 5.38
CA TYR A 106 9.00 4.24 4.40
C TYR A 106 7.74 3.87 3.63
N LEU A 107 7.75 4.09 2.30
CA LEU A 107 6.69 3.70 1.38
C LEU A 107 7.22 2.60 0.44
N GLY A 108 6.76 1.37 0.64
CA GLY A 108 7.04 0.26 -0.26
C GLY A 108 5.90 0.11 -1.27
N VAL A 109 6.17 0.19 -2.57
CA VAL A 109 5.18 -0.04 -3.63
C VAL A 109 5.64 -1.19 -4.51
N SER A 110 4.77 -2.18 -4.70
CA SER A 110 5.09 -3.41 -5.41
C SER A 110 3.85 -3.95 -6.12
N GLY A 111 4.03 -4.79 -7.13
CA GLY A 111 2.94 -5.53 -7.75
C GLY A 111 2.61 -6.81 -7.00
N ASP A 112 1.45 -7.34 -7.28
CA ASP A 112 0.98 -8.61 -6.72
C ASP A 112 1.86 -9.80 -7.14
N GLY A 113 2.31 -9.87 -8.39
CA GLY A 113 3.27 -10.88 -8.83
C GLY A 113 4.64 -10.76 -8.13
N ASP A 114 5.11 -9.54 -7.89
CA ASP A 114 6.33 -9.27 -7.15
C ASP A 114 6.20 -9.67 -5.67
N SER A 115 5.06 -9.35 -5.05
CA SER A 115 4.82 -9.57 -3.61
C SER A 115 4.31 -10.97 -3.28
N ALA A 116 3.25 -11.43 -3.96
CA ALA A 116 2.53 -12.67 -3.62
C ALA A 116 3.12 -13.93 -4.27
N SER A 117 3.84 -13.79 -5.40
CA SER A 117 4.50 -14.93 -6.04
C SER A 117 5.97 -15.01 -5.64
N ILE A 118 6.81 -14.12 -6.20
CA ILE A 118 8.28 -14.19 -6.04
C ILE A 118 8.70 -13.77 -4.62
N GLY A 119 8.04 -12.77 -4.06
CA GLY A 119 8.38 -12.14 -2.79
C GLY A 119 7.61 -12.65 -1.57
N LEU A 120 6.82 -13.72 -1.68
CA LEU A 120 5.91 -14.13 -0.60
C LEU A 120 6.60 -14.33 0.76
N GLY A 121 7.76 -14.98 0.77
CA GLY A 121 8.55 -15.15 1.98
C GLY A 121 9.04 -13.82 2.57
N GLN A 122 9.38 -12.85 1.70
CA GLN A 122 9.79 -11.51 2.14
C GLN A 122 8.61 -10.71 2.70
N PHE A 123 7.46 -10.79 2.04
CA PHE A 123 6.20 -10.22 2.51
C PHE A 123 5.84 -10.77 3.90
N ALA A 124 5.85 -12.10 4.05
CA ALA A 124 5.55 -12.75 5.31
C ALA A 124 6.46 -12.26 6.45
N HIS A 125 7.75 -12.19 6.20
CA HIS A 125 8.71 -11.81 7.24
C HIS A 125 8.69 -10.32 7.58
N VAL A 126 8.39 -9.42 6.65
CA VAL A 126 8.31 -7.98 6.95
C VAL A 126 7.09 -7.68 7.82
N MET A 127 5.94 -8.33 7.56
CA MET A 127 4.74 -8.22 8.40
C MET A 127 5.01 -8.78 9.80
N ARG A 128 5.51 -10.02 9.89
CA ARG A 128 5.81 -10.69 11.15
C ARG A 128 6.79 -9.93 12.05
N ARG A 129 7.71 -9.17 11.46
CA ARG A 129 8.68 -8.35 12.21
C ARG A 129 8.10 -7.02 12.70
N GLY A 130 6.93 -6.61 12.24
CA GLY A 130 6.35 -5.32 12.59
C GLY A 130 7.19 -4.14 12.08
N VAL A 131 7.74 -4.23 10.87
CA VAL A 131 8.55 -3.15 10.29
C VAL A 131 7.68 -1.92 10.06
N ARG A 132 8.03 -0.80 10.63
CA ARG A 132 7.31 0.47 10.46
C ARG A 132 7.39 0.95 9.02
N MET A 133 6.31 0.77 8.27
CA MET A 133 6.20 1.13 6.85
C MET A 133 4.75 1.21 6.39
N VAL A 134 4.54 1.82 5.24
CA VAL A 134 3.32 1.65 4.44
C VAL A 134 3.66 0.78 3.23
N TYR A 135 3.15 -0.43 3.17
CA TYR A 135 3.35 -1.36 2.06
C TYR A 135 2.10 -1.38 1.19
N ILE A 136 2.20 -0.86 -0.02
CA ILE A 136 1.12 -0.81 -1.00
C ILE A 136 1.39 -1.85 -2.09
N VAL A 137 0.45 -2.77 -2.29
CA VAL A 137 0.46 -3.69 -3.44
C VAL A 137 -0.51 -3.19 -4.49
N GLU A 138 -0.01 -2.94 -5.69
CA GLU A 138 -0.80 -2.60 -6.88
C GLU A 138 -1.24 -3.88 -7.57
N ASN A 139 -2.40 -4.40 -7.14
CA ASN A 139 -2.89 -5.73 -7.45
C ASN A 139 -3.76 -5.75 -8.71
N ASN A 140 -3.24 -6.29 -9.79
CA ASN A 140 -3.97 -6.45 -11.04
C ASN A 140 -4.17 -7.92 -11.48
N GLY A 141 -3.75 -8.90 -10.67
CA GLY A 141 -3.89 -10.33 -10.94
C GLY A 141 -2.95 -10.88 -12.01
N VAL A 142 -2.05 -10.06 -12.57
CA VAL A 142 -1.16 -10.47 -13.66
C VAL A 142 0.23 -9.85 -13.58
N TYR A 143 1.20 -10.50 -14.21
CA TYR A 143 2.47 -9.88 -14.57
C TYR A 143 2.31 -9.05 -15.84
N GLY A 144 1.94 -7.77 -15.68
CA GLY A 144 1.66 -6.89 -16.83
C GLY A 144 2.88 -6.60 -17.70
N LEU A 145 4.07 -6.40 -17.10
CA LEU A 145 5.31 -6.09 -17.80
C LEU A 145 5.73 -7.22 -18.76
N THR A 146 5.50 -8.46 -18.39
CA THR A 146 5.85 -9.67 -19.17
C THR A 146 4.69 -10.20 -20.00
N LYS A 147 3.66 -9.38 -20.24
CA LYS A 147 2.53 -9.60 -21.17
C LYS A 147 1.41 -10.49 -20.65
N GLY A 148 1.14 -10.50 -19.33
CA GLY A 148 -0.15 -10.94 -18.81
C GLY A 148 -0.21 -12.40 -18.33
N GLN A 149 0.87 -12.95 -17.81
CA GLN A 149 0.84 -14.18 -17.04
C GLN A 149 0.04 -13.97 -15.75
N PHE A 150 -0.68 -14.98 -15.29
CA PHE A 150 -1.35 -14.91 -13.99
C PHE A 150 -0.35 -14.75 -12.85
N SER A 151 -0.67 -13.88 -11.90
CA SER A 151 0.03 -13.81 -10.62
C SER A 151 -0.63 -14.73 -9.61
N ALA A 152 0.00 -14.91 -8.44
CA ALA A 152 -0.57 -15.72 -7.37
C ALA A 152 -1.87 -15.15 -6.76
N THR A 153 -2.23 -13.90 -7.05
CA THR A 153 -3.49 -13.28 -6.58
C THR A 153 -4.63 -13.40 -7.61
N ALA A 154 -4.37 -13.99 -8.78
CA ALA A 154 -5.40 -14.18 -9.81
C ALA A 154 -6.47 -15.15 -9.31
N ASP A 155 -7.74 -14.76 -9.40
CA ASP A 155 -8.84 -15.58 -8.93
C ASP A 155 -8.99 -16.84 -9.79
N ARG A 156 -9.34 -17.95 -9.14
CA ARG A 156 -9.62 -19.21 -9.83
C ARG A 156 -10.78 -19.03 -10.81
N GLY A 157 -10.61 -19.52 -12.03
CA GLY A 157 -11.59 -19.38 -13.09
C GLY A 157 -11.47 -18.09 -13.90
N SER A 158 -10.65 -17.12 -13.48
CA SER A 158 -10.39 -15.92 -14.29
C SER A 158 -9.71 -16.29 -15.60
N LYS A 159 -10.02 -15.53 -16.65
CA LYS A 159 -9.52 -15.79 -18.00
C LYS A 159 -8.48 -14.76 -18.40
N SER A 160 -7.38 -15.22 -18.99
CA SER A 160 -6.43 -14.33 -19.65
C SER A 160 -7.00 -13.78 -20.95
N LYS A 161 -6.43 -12.69 -21.45
CA LYS A 161 -6.79 -12.15 -22.77
C LYS A 161 -6.63 -13.16 -23.92
N LYS A 162 -5.80 -14.18 -23.74
CA LYS A 162 -5.57 -15.27 -24.70
C LYS A 162 -6.48 -16.49 -24.49
N GLY A 163 -7.42 -16.42 -23.54
CA GLY A 163 -8.38 -17.47 -23.24
C GLY A 163 -7.91 -18.56 -22.27
N ALA A 164 -6.68 -18.51 -21.79
CA ALA A 164 -6.24 -19.44 -20.73
C ALA A 164 -7.00 -19.16 -19.43
N VAL A 165 -7.37 -20.23 -18.71
CA VAL A 165 -8.11 -20.16 -17.44
C VAL A 165 -7.14 -20.41 -16.29
N ASN A 166 -7.23 -19.59 -15.23
CA ASN A 166 -6.49 -19.85 -14.00
C ASN A 166 -7.17 -20.96 -13.19
N ASN A 167 -6.46 -22.03 -12.93
CA ASN A 167 -6.95 -23.15 -12.13
C ASN A 167 -6.43 -23.16 -10.68
N ASP A 168 -5.48 -22.28 -10.37
CA ASP A 168 -4.90 -22.17 -9.03
C ASP A 168 -5.79 -21.34 -8.10
N ASN A 169 -5.70 -21.64 -6.81
CA ASN A 169 -6.37 -20.84 -5.79
C ASN A 169 -5.58 -19.53 -5.54
N PRO A 170 -6.26 -18.40 -5.43
CA PRO A 170 -5.59 -17.12 -5.20
C PRO A 170 -4.99 -17.02 -3.80
N VAL A 171 -3.86 -16.35 -3.71
CA VAL A 171 -3.30 -15.86 -2.44
C VAL A 171 -4.03 -14.58 -2.06
N ASP A 172 -4.75 -14.58 -0.94
CA ASP A 172 -5.33 -13.36 -0.37
C ASP A 172 -4.33 -12.67 0.56
N LEU A 173 -3.69 -11.63 0.05
CA LEU A 173 -2.67 -10.87 0.77
C LEU A 173 -3.23 -10.16 2.02
N VAL A 174 -4.50 -9.77 2.02
CA VAL A 174 -5.15 -9.09 3.16
C VAL A 174 -5.28 -10.05 4.35
N SER A 175 -5.88 -11.22 4.13
CA SER A 175 -5.98 -12.25 5.16
C SER A 175 -4.61 -12.70 5.65
N MET A 176 -3.66 -12.85 4.73
CA MET A 176 -2.29 -13.21 5.07
C MET A 176 -1.60 -12.12 5.91
N ALA A 177 -1.74 -10.84 5.55
CA ALA A 177 -1.17 -9.74 6.32
C ALA A 177 -1.69 -9.71 7.76
N MET A 178 -3.01 -9.89 7.94
CA MET A 178 -3.62 -9.98 9.27
C MET A 178 -3.06 -11.15 10.09
N GLN A 179 -2.93 -12.34 9.50
CA GLN A 179 -2.37 -13.52 10.17
C GLN A 179 -0.90 -13.35 10.55
N LEU A 180 -0.13 -12.65 9.72
CA LEU A 180 1.30 -12.44 9.92
C LEU A 180 1.63 -11.27 10.84
N GLY A 181 0.64 -10.56 11.36
CA GLY A 181 0.83 -9.53 12.36
C GLY A 181 0.97 -8.11 11.83
N ALA A 182 0.53 -7.83 10.59
CA ALA A 182 0.33 -6.45 10.15
C ALA A 182 -0.66 -5.75 11.09
N THR A 183 -0.39 -4.49 11.43
CA THR A 183 -1.10 -3.75 12.46
C THR A 183 -2.08 -2.72 11.89
N TYR A 184 -2.01 -2.50 10.59
CA TYR A 184 -2.99 -1.75 9.79
C TYR A 184 -3.17 -2.51 8.48
N VAL A 185 -4.37 -2.97 8.18
CA VAL A 185 -4.65 -3.71 6.96
C VAL A 185 -5.87 -3.12 6.28
N ALA A 186 -5.68 -2.72 5.02
CA ALA A 186 -6.75 -2.15 4.21
C ALA A 186 -6.74 -2.77 2.79
N ARG A 187 -7.88 -2.70 2.14
CA ARG A 187 -7.99 -2.93 0.69
C ARG A 187 -8.62 -1.71 0.05
N GLY A 188 -8.05 -1.25 -1.05
CA GLY A 188 -8.56 -0.13 -1.83
C GLY A 188 -8.83 -0.52 -3.27
N PHE A 189 -9.44 0.40 -4.01
CA PHE A 189 -9.65 0.30 -5.43
C PHE A 189 -9.10 1.55 -6.13
N SER A 190 -8.28 1.39 -7.15
CA SER A 190 -7.66 2.52 -7.87
C SER A 190 -8.68 3.42 -8.58
N GLY A 191 -9.89 2.90 -8.84
CA GLY A 191 -11.01 3.65 -9.38
C GLY A 191 -11.78 4.48 -8.35
N ASP A 192 -11.48 4.33 -7.06
CA ASP A 192 -12.09 5.07 -5.95
C ASP A 192 -11.03 5.81 -5.13
N LYS A 193 -10.65 7.00 -5.59
CA LYS A 193 -9.68 7.83 -4.86
C LYS A 193 -10.28 8.44 -3.59
N GLY A 194 -11.59 8.60 -3.52
CA GLY A 194 -12.28 9.11 -2.35
C GLY A 194 -12.03 8.24 -1.12
N GLN A 195 -12.02 6.91 -1.31
CA GLN A 195 -11.68 5.95 -0.27
C GLN A 195 -10.15 5.75 -0.15
N LEU A 196 -9.42 5.68 -1.27
CA LEU A 196 -8.02 5.29 -1.27
C LEU A 196 -7.11 6.32 -0.58
N VAL A 197 -7.34 7.62 -0.79
CA VAL A 197 -6.53 8.68 -0.16
C VAL A 197 -6.61 8.62 1.36
N PRO A 198 -7.80 8.60 1.99
CA PRO A 198 -7.93 8.41 3.44
C PRO A 198 -7.25 7.13 3.97
N LEU A 199 -7.33 6.01 3.25
CA LEU A 199 -6.67 4.78 3.65
C LEU A 199 -5.14 4.93 3.69
N ILE A 200 -4.55 5.63 2.72
CA ILE A 200 -3.11 5.91 2.70
C ILE A 200 -2.74 6.87 3.84
N GLU A 201 -3.54 7.92 4.08
CA GLU A 201 -3.32 8.85 5.20
C GLU A 201 -3.38 8.14 6.56
N GLY A 202 -4.37 7.25 6.75
CA GLY A 202 -4.50 6.44 7.95
C GLY A 202 -3.29 5.52 8.16
N ALA A 203 -2.81 4.85 7.10
CA ALA A 203 -1.63 3.99 7.14
C ALA A 203 -0.35 4.77 7.53
N ILE A 204 -0.19 5.98 7.00
CA ILE A 204 0.95 6.85 7.32
C ILE A 204 0.91 7.29 8.80
N ARG A 205 -0.27 7.71 9.26
CA ARG A 205 -0.46 8.15 10.67
C ARG A 205 -0.34 7.02 11.67
N HIS A 206 -0.70 5.80 11.28
CA HIS A 206 -0.62 4.62 12.13
C HIS A 206 0.79 4.36 12.67
N GLY A 207 1.82 4.56 11.84
CA GLY A 207 3.22 4.46 12.26
C GLY A 207 3.71 3.06 12.61
N GLY A 208 2.97 2.02 12.27
CA GLY A 208 3.31 0.61 12.43
C GLY A 208 3.53 -0.12 11.10
N ALA A 209 3.37 -1.44 11.10
CA ALA A 209 3.39 -2.27 9.89
C ALA A 209 2.04 -2.16 9.17
N ALA A 210 1.93 -1.19 8.26
CA ALA A 210 0.72 -0.94 7.49
C ALA A 210 0.80 -1.62 6.11
N PHE A 211 -0.28 -2.31 5.74
CA PHE A 211 -0.45 -2.98 4.46
C PHE A 211 -1.72 -2.54 3.76
N ILE A 212 -1.62 -2.18 2.48
CA ILE A 212 -2.76 -1.82 1.64
C ILE A 212 -2.70 -2.63 0.33
N ASP A 213 -3.68 -3.50 0.12
CA ASP A 213 -3.90 -4.18 -1.16
C ASP A 213 -4.79 -3.31 -2.04
N VAL A 214 -4.26 -2.74 -3.12
CA VAL A 214 -5.05 -1.88 -4.01
C VAL A 214 -5.36 -2.59 -5.30
N ILE A 215 -6.63 -2.92 -5.52
CA ILE A 215 -7.10 -3.47 -6.78
C ILE A 215 -6.89 -2.41 -7.87
N SER A 216 -6.08 -2.77 -8.86
CA SER A 216 -5.57 -1.85 -9.87
C SER A 216 -5.65 -2.48 -11.27
N PRO A 217 -6.77 -2.33 -12.00
CA PRO A 217 -6.97 -3.01 -13.27
C PRO A 217 -5.85 -2.77 -14.29
N CYS A 218 -5.40 -3.85 -14.93
CA CYS A 218 -4.45 -3.80 -16.02
C CYS A 218 -5.21 -3.67 -17.36
N VAL A 219 -5.32 -2.45 -17.88
CA VAL A 219 -6.07 -2.14 -19.12
C VAL A 219 -5.58 -2.93 -20.34
N ALA A 220 -4.32 -3.35 -20.34
CA ALA A 220 -3.73 -4.09 -21.46
C ALA A 220 -4.06 -5.60 -21.42
N PHE A 221 -4.07 -6.21 -20.22
CA PHE A 221 -4.08 -7.67 -20.10
C PHE A 221 -5.18 -8.23 -19.20
N ASN A 222 -5.76 -7.45 -18.28
CA ASN A 222 -6.72 -7.94 -17.29
C ASN A 222 -7.84 -6.94 -16.99
N ASN A 223 -8.40 -6.32 -18.04
CA ASN A 223 -9.56 -5.44 -17.98
C ASN A 223 -10.52 -5.78 -19.13
N HIS A 224 -11.15 -6.95 -19.05
CA HIS A 224 -12.04 -7.47 -20.08
C HIS A 224 -13.15 -8.34 -19.45
N ALA A 225 -14.17 -8.67 -20.19
CA ALA A 225 -15.23 -9.59 -19.75
C ALA A 225 -14.64 -10.93 -19.26
N GLY A 226 -15.04 -11.35 -18.06
CA GLY A 226 -14.51 -12.54 -17.37
C GLY A 226 -13.27 -12.33 -16.52
N SER A 227 -12.76 -11.09 -16.42
CA SER A 227 -11.73 -10.71 -15.45
C SER A 227 -12.38 -10.18 -14.17
N THR A 228 -12.06 -10.81 -13.04
CA THR A 228 -12.48 -10.38 -11.69
C THR A 228 -11.72 -9.13 -11.20
N ARG A 229 -10.75 -8.66 -11.97
CA ARG A 229 -9.95 -7.45 -11.70
C ARG A 229 -10.25 -6.33 -12.69
N SER A 230 -11.27 -6.47 -13.55
CA SER A 230 -11.70 -5.38 -14.45
C SER A 230 -12.38 -4.25 -13.68
N TYR A 231 -12.34 -3.05 -14.23
CA TYR A 231 -13.05 -1.90 -13.65
C TYR A 231 -14.54 -2.19 -13.46
N ASP A 232 -15.18 -2.80 -14.46
CA ASP A 232 -16.61 -3.10 -14.43
C ASP A 232 -16.91 -4.14 -13.34
N HIS A 233 -16.20 -5.27 -13.32
CA HIS A 233 -16.40 -6.30 -12.29
C HIS A 233 -16.24 -5.74 -10.87
N VAL A 234 -15.15 -4.99 -10.61
CA VAL A 234 -14.90 -4.45 -9.27
C VAL A 234 -15.98 -3.44 -8.87
N ARG A 235 -16.46 -2.58 -9.79
CA ARG A 235 -17.55 -1.64 -9.50
C ARG A 235 -18.86 -2.33 -9.18
N GLU A 236 -19.16 -3.43 -9.85
CA GLU A 236 -20.39 -4.21 -9.63
C GLU A 236 -20.37 -5.01 -8.33
N HIS A 237 -19.20 -5.48 -7.90
CA HIS A 237 -19.02 -6.40 -6.76
C HIS A 237 -18.31 -5.76 -5.56
N ASN A 238 -17.93 -4.49 -5.64
CA ASN A 238 -17.24 -3.81 -4.55
C ASN A 238 -18.20 -3.52 -3.39
N ASP A 239 -17.83 -4.00 -2.22
CA ASP A 239 -18.47 -3.67 -0.94
C ASP A 239 -17.52 -2.74 -0.16
N ALA A 240 -17.76 -1.44 -0.27
CA ALA A 240 -16.94 -0.43 0.37
C ALA A 240 -17.33 -0.30 1.85
N VAL A 241 -16.43 -0.75 2.71
CA VAL A 241 -16.56 -0.61 4.16
C VAL A 241 -16.21 0.84 4.53
N SER A 242 -17.21 1.62 4.91
CA SER A 242 -17.00 3.00 5.39
C SER A 242 -17.29 3.10 6.89
N ARG A 243 -16.30 2.82 7.71
CA ARG A 243 -16.24 3.30 9.08
C ARG A 243 -14.93 4.04 9.26
N ILE A 244 -14.94 5.34 8.95
CA ILE A 244 -13.77 6.18 9.04
C ILE A 244 -13.99 7.21 10.14
N ASP A 245 -13.99 6.75 11.39
CA ASP A 245 -14.03 7.63 12.55
C ASP A 245 -12.70 8.37 12.80
N PHE A 246 -11.69 8.14 11.98
CA PHE A 246 -10.32 8.64 12.18
C PHE A 246 -9.81 9.60 11.11
N ILE A 247 -10.61 9.95 10.11
CA ILE A 247 -10.16 10.78 8.98
C ILE A 247 -11.22 11.84 8.70
N ASP A 248 -10.83 13.10 8.75
CA ASP A 248 -11.68 14.22 8.32
C ASP A 248 -11.99 14.07 6.83
N LEU A 249 -13.24 13.78 6.51
CA LEU A 249 -13.77 13.69 5.16
C LEU A 249 -14.15 15.07 4.64
N ALA A 250 -13.68 15.41 3.47
CA ALA A 250 -14.26 16.44 2.63
C ALA A 250 -14.52 15.84 1.23
N PRO A 251 -15.68 16.00 0.60
CA PRO A 251 -16.97 16.47 1.08
C PRO A 251 -17.89 15.34 1.60
N GLU A 252 -18.80 15.68 2.48
CA GLU A 252 -19.75 14.75 3.07
C GLU A 252 -20.58 13.99 2.03
N ILE A 253 -20.49 12.67 2.04
CA ILE A 253 -21.51 11.81 1.43
C ILE A 253 -22.67 11.77 2.42
N HIS A 254 -23.69 12.57 2.20
CA HIS A 254 -24.92 12.56 2.99
C HIS A 254 -25.74 11.30 2.69
N ALA A 255 -25.31 10.17 3.20
CA ALA A 255 -26.05 8.93 3.17
C ALA A 255 -25.92 8.30 4.55
N ASP A 256 -27.02 8.15 5.25
CA ASP A 256 -27.08 7.47 6.56
C ASP A 256 -27.90 6.18 6.49
N PRO A 257 -27.38 5.13 5.83
CA PRO A 257 -28.03 3.84 5.80
C PRO A 257 -28.04 3.21 7.20
N LEU A 258 -29.00 2.34 7.48
CA LEU A 258 -28.98 1.54 8.69
C LEU A 258 -27.81 0.56 8.70
N PRO A 259 -27.29 0.15 9.87
CA PRO A 259 -26.27 -0.88 9.94
C PRO A 259 -26.66 -2.14 9.18
N GLY A 260 -25.80 -2.59 8.26
CA GLY A 260 -26.05 -3.74 7.38
C GLY A 260 -26.67 -3.40 6.03
N ASP A 261 -27.24 -2.19 5.87
CA ASP A 261 -27.84 -1.79 4.62
C ASP A 261 -26.80 -1.53 3.53
N VAL A 262 -27.22 -1.79 2.29
CA VAL A 262 -26.47 -1.49 1.07
C VAL A 262 -27.16 -0.38 0.30
N ILE A 263 -26.42 0.67 -0.03
CA ILE A 263 -26.90 1.76 -0.88
C ILE A 263 -26.05 1.86 -2.15
N LEU A 264 -26.70 2.26 -3.24
CA LEU A 264 -26.05 2.52 -4.52
C LEU A 264 -25.93 4.02 -4.73
N LEU A 265 -24.71 4.54 -4.70
CA LEU A 265 -24.44 5.95 -4.95
C LEU A 265 -24.05 6.15 -6.42
N PRO A 266 -24.79 6.97 -7.17
CA PRO A 266 -24.41 7.32 -8.54
C PRO A 266 -23.15 8.19 -8.51
N GLN A 267 -22.21 7.90 -9.40
CA GLN A 267 -20.99 8.67 -9.58
C GLN A 267 -21.13 9.64 -10.77
N PRO A 268 -20.36 10.74 -10.82
CA PRO A 268 -20.40 11.71 -11.91
C PRO A 268 -20.06 11.11 -13.28
N ASP A 269 -19.33 9.98 -13.33
CA ASP A 269 -18.99 9.26 -14.56
C ASP A 269 -20.08 8.29 -15.04
N GLY A 270 -21.24 8.28 -14.36
CA GLY A 270 -22.36 7.38 -14.65
C GLY A 270 -22.27 5.99 -14.04
N SER A 271 -21.14 5.67 -13.37
CA SER A 271 -21.01 4.43 -12.61
C SER A 271 -21.78 4.52 -11.29
N ARG A 272 -21.94 3.39 -10.61
CA ARG A 272 -22.55 3.31 -9.28
C ARG A 272 -21.54 2.73 -8.29
N MET A 273 -21.42 3.39 -7.14
CA MET A 273 -20.65 2.86 -6.01
C MET A 273 -21.61 2.17 -5.06
N ARG A 274 -21.30 0.96 -4.67
CA ARG A 274 -22.03 0.20 -3.67
C ARG A 274 -21.38 0.42 -2.31
N LEU A 275 -22.11 1.06 -1.38
CA LEU A 275 -21.67 1.26 -0.01
C LEU A 275 -22.50 0.38 0.92
N ARG A 276 -21.85 -0.38 1.77
CA ARG A 276 -22.47 -1.11 2.87
C ARG A 276 -22.09 -0.44 4.19
N LYS A 277 -23.06 -0.06 5.01
CA LYS A 277 -22.80 0.32 6.39
C LYS A 277 -22.53 -0.94 7.20
N LEU A 278 -21.36 -1.00 7.86
CA LEU A 278 -21.02 -2.12 8.74
C LEU A 278 -22.07 -2.30 9.83
N HIS A 279 -22.26 -3.54 10.26
CA HIS A 279 -23.02 -3.82 11.46
C HIS A 279 -22.42 -3.11 12.67
N ALA A 280 -23.26 -2.70 13.62
CA ALA A 280 -22.82 -1.95 14.81
C ALA A 280 -21.86 -2.74 15.71
N ASP A 281 -21.86 -4.06 15.58
CA ASP A 281 -21.01 -5.01 16.32
C ASP A 281 -19.68 -5.30 15.61
N HIS A 282 -19.46 -4.75 14.39
CA HIS A 282 -18.18 -4.90 13.69
C HIS A 282 -17.08 -4.07 14.36
N ASP A 283 -16.09 -4.75 14.93
CA ASP A 283 -14.91 -4.14 15.55
C ASP A 283 -13.66 -4.36 14.68
N PRO A 284 -13.15 -3.31 13.99
CA PRO A 284 -11.95 -3.44 13.16
C PRO A 284 -10.67 -3.65 13.99
N THR A 285 -10.71 -3.50 15.31
CA THR A 285 -9.57 -3.80 16.19
C THR A 285 -9.51 -5.29 16.55
N ASN A 286 -10.58 -6.03 16.34
CA ASN A 286 -10.61 -7.46 16.55
C ASN A 286 -10.23 -8.22 15.28
N ARG A 287 -9.02 -8.79 15.28
CA ARG A 287 -8.46 -9.51 14.13
C ARG A 287 -9.33 -10.68 13.65
N ILE A 288 -9.94 -11.42 14.57
CA ILE A 288 -10.78 -12.58 14.24
C ILE A 288 -12.04 -12.12 13.52
N THR A 289 -12.70 -11.09 14.05
CA THR A 289 -13.90 -10.51 13.44
C THR A 289 -13.59 -9.94 12.05
N ALA A 290 -12.48 -9.21 11.91
CA ALA A 290 -12.03 -8.69 10.64
C ALA A 290 -11.76 -9.78 9.59
N MET A 291 -11.07 -10.86 9.98
CA MET A 291 -10.81 -12.00 9.09
C MET A 291 -12.09 -12.71 8.67
N ASN A 292 -12.99 -12.99 9.61
CA ASN A 292 -14.27 -13.62 9.32
C ASN A 292 -15.12 -12.78 8.37
N HIS A 293 -15.13 -11.45 8.57
CA HIS A 293 -15.84 -10.52 7.68
C HIS A 293 -15.33 -10.61 6.24
N VAL A 294 -14.02 -10.50 6.05
CA VAL A 294 -13.40 -10.59 4.72
C VAL A 294 -13.71 -11.94 4.06
N GLN A 295 -13.51 -13.05 4.76
CA GLN A 295 -13.70 -14.38 4.21
C GLN A 295 -15.17 -14.70 3.88
N SER A 296 -16.11 -14.25 4.73
CA SER A 296 -17.54 -14.45 4.50
C SER A 296 -18.03 -13.74 3.24
N LEU A 297 -17.57 -12.51 3.00
CA LEU A 297 -17.96 -11.75 1.81
C LEU A 297 -17.27 -12.28 0.55
N GLN A 298 -16.00 -12.68 0.64
CA GLN A 298 -15.29 -13.33 -0.47
C GLN A 298 -15.96 -14.64 -0.88
N ALA A 299 -16.49 -15.42 0.06
CA ALA A 299 -17.24 -16.63 -0.26
C ALA A 299 -18.54 -16.35 -1.03
N LEU A 300 -19.09 -15.13 -0.93
CA LEU A 300 -20.22 -14.65 -1.74
C LEU A 300 -19.81 -14.02 -3.07
N GLY A 301 -18.51 -13.99 -3.40
CA GLY A 301 -17.98 -13.35 -4.60
C GLY A 301 -17.86 -11.84 -4.49
N GLU A 302 -18.00 -11.28 -3.30
CA GLU A 302 -17.89 -9.83 -3.06
C GLU A 302 -16.44 -9.42 -2.78
N VAL A 303 -16.09 -8.21 -3.21
CA VAL A 303 -14.78 -7.59 -2.96
C VAL A 303 -14.91 -6.58 -1.84
N VAL A 304 -14.30 -6.87 -0.69
CA VAL A 304 -14.35 -5.96 0.46
C VAL A 304 -13.24 -4.94 0.36
N THR A 305 -13.58 -3.64 0.38
CA THR A 305 -12.63 -2.53 0.41
C THR A 305 -12.84 -1.64 1.62
N GLY A 306 -11.81 -0.90 2.03
CA GLY A 306 -11.81 -0.04 3.20
C GLY A 306 -10.74 -0.44 4.20
N LEU A 307 -10.80 0.14 5.40
CA LEU A 307 -10.00 -0.27 6.54
C LEU A 307 -10.59 -1.57 7.13
N LEU A 308 -9.82 -2.65 7.06
CA LEU A 308 -10.26 -3.98 7.45
C LEU A 308 -9.84 -4.35 8.87
N TYR A 309 -8.60 -3.97 9.24
CA TYR A 309 -8.06 -4.24 10.57
C TYR A 309 -7.09 -3.14 11.00
N ILE A 310 -7.15 -2.79 12.29
CA ILE A 310 -6.19 -1.88 12.91
C ILE A 310 -5.91 -2.30 14.35
N ASP A 311 -4.62 -2.30 14.73
CA ASP A 311 -4.18 -2.43 16.11
C ASP A 311 -3.54 -1.10 16.57
N PRO A 312 -4.27 -0.23 17.26
CA PRO A 312 -3.77 1.08 17.65
C PRO A 312 -2.70 1.03 18.74
N GLN A 313 -2.48 -0.13 19.38
CA GLN A 313 -1.51 -0.31 20.46
C GLN A 313 -0.24 -1.03 19.98
N ALA A 314 -0.13 -1.36 18.70
CA ALA A 314 0.99 -2.13 18.18
C ALA A 314 2.31 -1.35 18.28
N GLY A 315 3.34 -2.03 18.77
CA GLY A 315 4.73 -1.59 18.67
C GLY A 315 5.32 -1.88 17.28
N ASP A 316 6.51 -1.35 17.04
CA ASP A 316 7.28 -1.60 15.82
C ASP A 316 8.56 -2.41 16.08
N LEU A 317 9.27 -2.79 15.00
CA LEU A 317 10.54 -3.51 15.07
C LEU A 317 11.61 -2.74 15.88
N HIS A 318 11.63 -1.41 15.84
CA HIS A 318 12.57 -0.60 16.59
C HIS A 318 12.35 -0.72 18.09
N ALA A 319 11.10 -0.72 18.53
CA ALA A 319 10.75 -0.96 19.93
C ALA A 319 11.14 -2.36 20.37
N ALA A 320 10.86 -3.38 19.54
CA ALA A 320 11.18 -4.78 19.83
C ALA A 320 12.69 -5.04 19.94
N LEU A 321 13.50 -4.35 19.14
CA LEU A 321 14.97 -4.49 19.12
C LEU A 321 15.68 -3.46 19.99
N ASN A 322 14.97 -2.53 20.60
CA ASN A 322 15.54 -1.41 21.37
C ASN A 322 16.65 -0.67 20.59
N THR A 323 16.36 -0.33 19.33
CA THR A 323 17.35 0.35 18.47
C THR A 323 17.58 1.80 18.91
N VAL A 324 18.74 2.35 18.56
CA VAL A 324 19.05 3.76 18.81
C VAL A 324 18.14 4.69 18.00
N ASN A 325 17.84 5.87 18.56
CA ASN A 325 16.97 6.85 17.91
C ASN A 325 17.64 7.66 16.78
N ARG A 326 18.96 7.51 16.63
CA ARG A 326 19.74 8.28 15.64
C ARG A 326 20.01 7.44 14.40
N PRO A 327 19.99 8.05 13.19
CA PRO A 327 20.41 7.38 11.97
C PRO A 327 21.85 6.84 12.07
N LEU A 328 22.10 5.62 11.57
CA LEU A 328 23.41 4.97 11.68
C LEU A 328 24.56 5.79 11.07
N ASN A 329 24.31 6.52 9.99
CA ASN A 329 25.29 7.37 9.32
C ASN A 329 25.71 8.62 10.14
N THR A 330 25.02 8.92 11.23
CA THR A 330 25.37 10.00 12.18
C THR A 330 26.17 9.53 13.37
N LEU A 331 26.39 8.22 13.49
CA LEU A 331 27.17 7.61 14.57
C LEU A 331 28.65 7.57 14.19
N ASN A 332 29.50 7.85 15.16
CA ASN A 332 30.95 7.75 14.96
C ASN A 332 31.45 6.29 15.22
N ALA A 333 32.73 6.04 14.89
CA ALA A 333 33.30 4.71 15.02
C ALA A 333 33.25 4.14 16.45
N ALA A 334 33.44 4.98 17.49
CA ALA A 334 33.37 4.55 18.88
C ALA A 334 31.95 4.13 19.32
N GLN A 335 30.89 4.72 18.67
CA GLN A 335 29.52 4.35 18.92
C GLN A 335 29.07 3.11 18.16
N LEU A 336 29.69 2.83 17.02
CA LEU A 336 29.39 1.67 16.17
C LEU A 336 30.20 0.44 16.53
N CYS A 337 31.41 0.63 17.11
CA CYS A 337 32.34 -0.43 17.48
C CYS A 337 32.65 -0.36 18.99
N PRO A 338 32.25 -1.36 19.79
CA PRO A 338 32.47 -1.36 21.23
C PRO A 338 33.94 -1.49 21.66
N GLY A 339 34.85 -1.78 20.70
CA GLY A 339 36.28 -1.87 20.93
C GLY A 339 36.75 -3.18 21.58
N SER A 340 38.07 -3.33 21.68
CA SER A 340 38.75 -4.55 22.22
C SER A 340 38.41 -4.85 23.68
N ALA A 341 38.23 -3.84 24.51
CA ALA A 341 37.88 -4.03 25.91
C ALA A 341 36.53 -4.74 26.13
N ALA A 342 35.53 -4.49 25.23
CA ALA A 342 34.25 -5.20 25.27
C ALA A 342 34.41 -6.66 24.82
N LEU A 343 35.28 -6.93 23.84
CA LEU A 343 35.60 -8.28 23.37
C LEU A 343 36.33 -9.07 24.47
N ASP A 344 37.30 -8.46 25.16
CA ASP A 344 38.01 -9.08 26.27
C ASP A 344 37.08 -9.45 27.42
N LYS A 345 36.15 -8.56 27.76
CA LYS A 345 35.11 -8.83 28.75
C LYS A 345 34.20 -9.99 28.34
N LEU A 346 33.77 -10.03 27.06
CA LEU A 346 33.00 -11.14 26.53
C LEU A 346 33.81 -12.46 26.60
N ASN A 347 35.04 -12.47 26.14
CA ASN A 347 35.90 -13.64 26.18
C ASN A 347 36.15 -14.14 27.61
N ALA A 348 36.27 -13.22 28.57
CA ALA A 348 36.43 -13.59 29.98
C ALA A 348 35.16 -14.22 30.57
N SER A 349 33.96 -13.83 30.06
CA SER A 349 32.68 -14.43 30.49
C SER A 349 32.42 -15.82 29.93
N LEU A 350 33.16 -16.23 28.89
CA LEU A 350 33.03 -17.54 28.24
C LEU A 350 34.09 -18.56 28.73
N ARG A 351 35.00 -18.16 29.61
CA ARG A 351 36.01 -19.00 30.27
C ARG A 351 35.57 -19.36 31.68
#